data_6e8bcf03bcc3e9429ea4720565d670db
#
_entry.id   6e8bcf03bcc3e9429ea4720565d670db
#
_cell.length_a   1.000
_cell.length_b   1.000
_cell.length_c   1.000
_cell.angle_alpha   90.00
_cell.angle_beta   90.00
_cell.angle_gamma   90.00
#
_symmetry.space_group_name_H-M   'P 1'
#
loop_
_entity.id
_entity.type
_entity.pdbx_description
1 polymer ?
#
loop_
_entity_poly.entity_id
_entity_poly.type
_entity_poly.pdbx_seq_one_letter_code
_entity_poly.pdbx_strand_id
1 'polypeptide(L)'
;MTESIEKSLKNLGTDFVDVYLVHWPDRNTPFDATMRALDDLVKQGKVRAVGLSNFRLEEIRTCMRTRRVDVVQYCWNMFDRRMQSEIFPYCREHNVGVMAYGSLAYGMLTGTFSEEMTFDKGDWRSKRGQLANLNLFQHLFGPDQYLKNLRAVAELKAMAQRYGKSLPQFALRWTLSNPVVSTALVGCRNPREVEDNVGALGWSISDADMKEIDAVFARHGAVTMPSAWLETV
;
A
#
# COMPACT_ATOMS: atom_id res chain seq x y z
N MET A 1 -1.28 17.52 -17.04
CA MET A 1 -2.28 17.25 -15.95
C MET A 1 -3.71 17.50 -16.41
N THR A 2 -4.03 18.64 -17.00
CA THR A 2 -5.39 18.95 -17.50
C THR A 2 -5.92 17.89 -18.47
N GLU A 3 -5.17 17.52 -19.48
CA GLU A 3 -5.57 16.47 -20.43
C GLU A 3 -5.82 15.12 -19.76
N SER A 4 -5.02 14.78 -18.72
CA SER A 4 -5.16 13.50 -18.01
C SER A 4 -6.45 13.44 -17.20
N ILE A 5 -6.85 14.53 -16.53
CA ILE A 5 -8.12 14.57 -15.79
C ILE A 5 -9.31 14.53 -16.74
N GLU A 6 -9.29 15.29 -17.85
CA GLU A 6 -10.37 15.27 -18.84
C GLU A 6 -10.60 13.87 -19.41
N LYS A 7 -9.50 13.17 -19.72
CA LYS A 7 -9.57 11.77 -20.17
C LYS A 7 -10.16 10.87 -19.09
N SER A 8 -9.77 11.06 -17.82
CA SER A 8 -10.30 10.28 -16.69
C SER A 8 -11.79 10.51 -16.50
N LEU A 9 -12.24 11.76 -16.50
CA LEU A 9 -13.65 12.12 -16.37
C LEU A 9 -14.49 11.54 -17.50
N LYS A 10 -14.01 11.65 -18.75
CA LYS A 10 -14.65 11.04 -19.91
C LYS A 10 -14.77 9.52 -19.78
N ASN A 11 -13.71 8.84 -19.36
CA ASN A 11 -13.70 7.39 -19.21
C ASN A 11 -14.61 6.90 -18.08
N LEU A 12 -14.73 7.68 -17.01
CA LEU A 12 -15.59 7.37 -15.86
C LEU A 12 -17.05 7.77 -16.09
N GLY A 13 -17.35 8.60 -17.11
CA GLY A 13 -18.70 9.11 -17.37
C GLY A 13 -19.20 10.07 -16.30
N THR A 14 -18.31 10.89 -15.73
CA THR A 14 -18.62 11.83 -14.64
C THR A 14 -17.96 13.17 -14.93
N ASP A 15 -18.40 14.21 -14.23
CA ASP A 15 -17.88 15.58 -14.30
C ASP A 15 -16.89 15.93 -13.19
N PHE A 16 -16.75 15.06 -12.16
CA PHE A 16 -15.77 15.22 -11.09
C PHE A 16 -15.25 13.86 -10.59
N VAL A 17 -14.11 13.89 -9.87
CA VAL A 17 -13.59 12.79 -9.08
C VAL A 17 -13.40 13.21 -7.63
N ASP A 18 -13.63 12.29 -6.69
CA ASP A 18 -13.50 12.60 -5.26
C ASP A 18 -12.04 12.76 -4.85
N VAL A 19 -11.15 11.92 -5.36
CA VAL A 19 -9.71 12.00 -5.08
C VAL A 19 -8.93 11.88 -6.38
N TYR A 20 -8.01 12.81 -6.61
CA TYR A 20 -7.05 12.74 -7.72
C TYR A 20 -5.63 12.74 -7.19
N LEU A 21 -4.85 11.72 -7.56
CA LEU A 21 -3.50 11.53 -7.02
C LEU A 21 -2.43 11.72 -8.10
N VAL A 22 -1.32 12.34 -7.72
CA VAL A 22 -0.06 12.20 -8.45
C VAL A 22 0.53 10.85 -8.09
N HIS A 23 0.61 9.92 -9.06
CA HIS A 23 0.99 8.51 -8.85
C HIS A 23 2.47 8.36 -8.47
N TRP A 24 3.34 9.15 -9.10
CA TRP A 24 4.76 9.24 -8.85
C TRP A 24 5.25 10.68 -8.95
N PRO A 25 6.22 11.11 -8.12
CA PRO A 25 6.82 12.43 -8.26
C PRO A 25 7.59 12.54 -9.57
N ASP A 26 7.34 13.59 -10.34
CA ASP A 26 8.24 14.05 -11.39
C ASP A 26 9.19 15.10 -10.80
N ARG A 27 10.43 14.69 -10.54
CA ARG A 27 11.45 15.56 -9.93
C ARG A 27 12.02 16.60 -10.89
N ASN A 28 11.70 16.51 -12.19
CA ASN A 28 12.07 17.53 -13.19
C ASN A 28 11.04 18.67 -13.24
N THR A 29 9.83 18.46 -12.71
CA THR A 29 8.79 19.48 -12.61
C THR A 29 8.77 20.05 -11.18
N PRO A 30 8.85 21.38 -10.99
CA PRO A 30 8.73 21.99 -9.68
C PRO A 30 7.43 21.58 -8.97
N PHE A 31 7.52 21.12 -7.73
CA PHE A 31 6.35 20.62 -6.99
C PHE A 31 5.27 21.69 -6.76
N ASP A 32 5.67 22.95 -6.62
CA ASP A 32 4.73 24.06 -6.50
C ASP A 32 3.91 24.27 -7.78
N ALA A 33 4.49 24.08 -8.96
CA ALA A 33 3.76 24.12 -10.22
C ALA A 33 2.74 22.98 -10.33
N THR A 34 3.15 21.77 -9.93
CA THR A 34 2.26 20.60 -9.84
C THR A 34 1.09 20.87 -8.89
N MET A 35 1.37 21.41 -7.70
CA MET A 35 0.34 21.67 -6.69
C MET A 35 -0.60 22.80 -7.10
N ARG A 36 -0.12 23.85 -7.76
CA ARG A 36 -0.98 24.90 -8.34
C ARG A 36 -1.93 24.32 -9.40
N ALA A 37 -1.42 23.47 -10.29
CA ALA A 37 -2.27 22.84 -11.30
C ALA A 37 -3.38 21.96 -10.67
N LEU A 38 -3.07 21.24 -9.57
CA LEU A 38 -4.06 20.48 -8.82
C LEU A 38 -5.09 21.39 -8.13
N ASP A 39 -4.65 22.49 -7.56
CA ASP A 39 -5.53 23.48 -6.92
C ASP A 39 -6.51 24.10 -7.92
N ASP A 40 -6.05 24.38 -9.14
CA ASP A 40 -6.90 24.88 -10.22
C ASP A 40 -7.99 23.85 -10.62
N LEU A 41 -7.67 22.55 -10.60
CA LEU A 41 -8.67 21.50 -10.84
C LEU A 41 -9.71 21.42 -9.72
N VAL A 42 -9.30 21.66 -8.48
CA VAL A 42 -10.23 21.76 -7.33
C VAL A 42 -11.13 22.98 -7.47
N LYS A 43 -10.57 24.16 -7.80
CA LYS A 43 -11.35 25.39 -8.04
C LYS A 43 -12.35 25.25 -9.20
N GLN A 44 -12.02 24.45 -10.22
CA GLN A 44 -12.92 24.12 -11.33
C GLN A 44 -14.01 23.10 -10.93
N GLY A 45 -13.97 22.54 -9.73
CA GLY A 45 -14.92 21.53 -9.27
C GLY A 45 -14.71 20.12 -9.86
N LYS A 46 -13.64 19.91 -10.64
CA LYS A 46 -13.31 18.61 -11.27
C LYS A 46 -12.70 17.61 -10.30
N VAL A 47 -12.12 18.09 -9.20
CA VAL A 47 -11.46 17.28 -8.17
C VAL A 47 -11.90 17.78 -6.80
N ARG A 48 -12.28 16.90 -5.88
CA ARG A 48 -12.66 17.28 -4.51
C ARG A 48 -11.46 17.29 -3.57
N ALA A 49 -10.61 16.27 -3.64
CA ALA A 49 -9.45 16.11 -2.78
C ALA A 49 -8.21 15.75 -3.60
N VAL A 50 -7.05 16.22 -3.16
CA VAL A 50 -5.77 16.00 -3.84
C VAL A 50 -4.90 15.07 -3.04
N GLY A 51 -4.28 14.11 -3.74
CA GLY A 51 -3.37 13.16 -3.13
C GLY A 51 -2.01 13.05 -3.81
N LEU A 52 -1.07 12.49 -3.06
CA LEU A 52 0.28 12.18 -3.52
C LEU A 52 0.58 10.70 -3.25
N SER A 53 1.27 10.04 -4.17
CA SER A 53 1.69 8.66 -3.99
C SER A 53 3.19 8.51 -4.22
N ASN A 54 3.87 7.78 -3.32
CA ASN A 54 5.30 7.48 -3.42
C ASN A 54 6.24 8.70 -3.31
N PHE A 55 5.78 9.80 -2.74
CA PHE A 55 6.60 10.98 -2.45
C PHE A 55 7.40 10.76 -1.16
N ARG A 56 8.61 11.32 -1.07
CA ARG A 56 9.39 11.40 0.17
C ARG A 56 8.76 12.42 1.12
N LEU A 57 9.05 12.31 2.41
CA LEU A 57 8.51 13.23 3.41
C LEU A 57 8.81 14.70 3.09
N GLU A 58 10.04 15.03 2.68
CA GLU A 58 10.43 16.39 2.33
C GLU A 58 9.71 16.91 1.06
N GLU A 59 9.42 16.02 0.13
CA GLU A 59 8.64 16.35 -1.06
C GLU A 59 7.19 16.67 -0.69
N ILE A 60 6.58 15.87 0.23
CA ILE A 60 5.24 16.17 0.77
C ILE A 60 5.24 17.53 1.47
N ARG A 61 6.23 17.80 2.34
CA ARG A 61 6.37 19.09 3.04
C ARG A 61 6.46 20.26 2.06
N THR A 62 7.18 20.08 0.97
CA THR A 62 7.30 21.08 -0.10
C THR A 62 5.95 21.31 -0.79
N CYS A 63 5.24 20.25 -1.15
CA CYS A 63 3.90 20.32 -1.73
C CYS A 63 2.91 21.06 -0.80
N MET A 64 2.93 20.73 0.50
CA MET A 64 2.05 21.30 1.52
C MET A 64 2.20 22.82 1.68
N ARG A 65 3.34 23.42 1.31
CA ARG A 65 3.54 24.88 1.34
C ARG A 65 2.71 25.61 0.30
N THR A 66 2.38 24.94 -0.80
CA THR A 66 1.61 25.51 -1.92
C THR A 66 0.13 25.22 -1.78
N ARG A 67 -0.21 23.98 -1.48
CA ARG A 67 -1.57 23.52 -1.27
C ARG A 67 -1.57 22.35 -0.30
N ARG A 68 -2.61 22.26 0.56
CA ARG A 68 -2.87 21.10 1.41
C ARG A 68 -2.92 19.82 0.57
N VAL A 69 -2.23 18.79 1.02
CA VAL A 69 -2.38 17.40 0.57
C VAL A 69 -3.44 16.76 1.47
N ASP A 70 -4.50 16.26 0.88
CA ASP A 70 -5.64 15.71 1.62
C ASP A 70 -5.43 14.23 1.95
N VAL A 71 -4.74 13.50 1.06
CA VAL A 71 -4.49 12.07 1.20
C VAL A 71 -3.14 11.69 0.59
N VAL A 72 -2.51 10.68 1.17
CA VAL A 72 -1.33 10.03 0.57
C VAL A 72 -1.60 8.56 0.31
N GLN A 73 -0.90 7.98 -0.68
CA GLN A 73 -1.02 6.57 -1.01
C GLN A 73 0.34 5.90 -0.99
N TYR A 74 0.48 4.84 -0.16
CA TYR A 74 1.73 4.09 0.01
C TYR A 74 1.50 2.60 0.11
N CYS A 75 2.54 1.82 -0.24
CA CYS A 75 2.58 0.42 0.11
C CYS A 75 2.64 0.27 1.63
N TRP A 76 1.68 -0.49 2.17
CA TRP A 76 1.61 -0.77 3.60
C TRP A 76 0.99 -2.15 3.84
N ASN A 77 1.79 -3.06 4.37
CA ASN A 77 1.38 -4.42 4.74
C ASN A 77 2.38 -4.98 5.76
N MET A 78 2.16 -6.19 6.23
CA MET A 78 3.02 -6.82 7.24
C MET A 78 4.50 -6.94 6.81
N PHE A 79 4.78 -7.05 5.51
CA PHE A 79 6.13 -7.12 4.93
C PHE A 79 6.69 -5.76 4.49
N ASP A 80 5.89 -4.72 4.43
CA ASP A 80 6.32 -3.38 4.08
C ASP A 80 5.81 -2.37 5.11
N ARG A 81 6.70 -1.93 6.00
CA ARG A 81 6.38 -1.05 7.13
C ARG A 81 7.14 0.27 7.09
N ARG A 82 7.75 0.62 5.96
CA ARG A 82 8.61 1.81 5.80
C ARG A 82 7.94 3.11 6.20
N MET A 83 6.64 3.22 5.98
CA MET A 83 5.89 4.45 6.24
C MET A 83 5.66 4.72 7.73
N GLN A 84 5.90 3.73 8.58
CA GLN A 84 5.57 3.79 10.01
C GLN A 84 6.39 4.82 10.78
N SER A 85 7.66 5.01 10.41
CA SER A 85 8.61 5.84 11.16
C SER A 85 8.50 7.34 10.89
N GLU A 86 8.17 7.75 9.67
CA GLU A 86 8.21 9.14 9.25
C GLU A 86 6.90 9.63 8.64
N ILE A 87 6.39 8.93 7.61
CA ILE A 87 5.21 9.36 6.86
C ILE A 87 3.95 9.32 7.72
N PHE A 88 3.72 8.23 8.46
CA PHE A 88 2.51 8.08 9.27
C PHE A 88 2.43 9.06 10.44
N PRO A 89 3.50 9.33 11.21
CA PRO A 89 3.50 10.41 12.20
C PRO A 89 3.16 11.77 11.60
N TYR A 90 3.79 12.10 10.47
CA TYR A 90 3.51 13.35 9.76
C TYR A 90 2.04 13.44 9.30
N CYS A 91 1.51 12.38 8.70
CA CYS A 91 0.11 12.35 8.26
C CYS A 91 -0.86 12.53 9.43
N ARG A 92 -0.58 11.92 10.58
CA ARG A 92 -1.40 12.08 11.80
C ARG A 92 -1.37 13.52 12.30
N GLU A 93 -0.18 14.12 12.40
CA GLU A 93 0.00 15.50 12.86
C GLU A 93 -0.73 16.51 11.98
N HIS A 94 -0.73 16.29 10.65
CA HIS A 94 -1.29 17.20 9.67
C HIS A 94 -2.71 16.80 9.20
N ASN A 95 -3.32 15.78 9.83
CA ASN A 95 -4.63 15.25 9.46
C ASN A 95 -4.72 14.90 7.96
N VAL A 96 -3.72 14.20 7.44
CA VAL A 96 -3.66 13.68 6.08
C VAL A 96 -4.10 12.21 6.09
N GLY A 97 -5.08 11.84 5.26
CA GLY A 97 -5.53 10.45 5.14
C GLY A 97 -4.48 9.57 4.47
N VAL A 98 -4.48 8.27 4.79
CA VAL A 98 -3.60 7.29 4.16
C VAL A 98 -4.40 6.21 3.46
N MET A 99 -4.12 6.00 2.18
CA MET A 99 -4.60 4.88 1.37
C MET A 99 -3.48 3.84 1.28
N ALA A 100 -3.69 2.65 1.81
CA ALA A 100 -2.69 1.58 1.80
C ALA A 100 -2.85 0.71 0.55
N TYR A 101 -1.86 0.69 -0.35
CA TYR A 101 -1.84 -0.27 -1.45
C TYR A 101 -0.94 -1.48 -1.14
N GLY A 102 -1.04 -2.53 -1.96
CA GLY A 102 -0.28 -3.76 -1.75
C GLY A 102 -0.63 -4.48 -0.44
N SER A 103 -1.81 -4.26 0.11
CA SER A 103 -2.24 -4.70 1.44
C SER A 103 -2.13 -6.21 1.68
N LEU A 104 -2.18 -7.03 0.62
CA LEU A 104 -1.95 -8.48 0.67
C LEU A 104 -0.54 -8.89 0.21
N ALA A 105 0.44 -7.97 0.25
CA ALA A 105 1.83 -8.23 -0.14
C ALA A 105 1.93 -8.97 -1.48
N TYR A 106 1.19 -8.46 -2.48
CA TYR A 106 1.18 -9.00 -3.85
C TYR A 106 0.84 -10.49 -3.95
N GLY A 107 0.02 -10.98 -3.03
CA GLY A 107 -0.44 -12.36 -2.94
C GLY A 107 0.25 -13.17 -1.84
N MET A 108 1.37 -12.74 -1.27
CA MET A 108 2.07 -13.48 -0.20
C MET A 108 1.15 -13.69 1.02
N LEU A 109 0.36 -12.70 1.39
CA LEU A 109 -0.58 -12.75 2.53
C LEU A 109 -1.96 -13.34 2.18
N THR A 110 -2.11 -13.98 1.01
CA THR A 110 -3.30 -14.79 0.72
C THR A 110 -3.23 -16.18 1.33
N GLY A 111 -2.01 -16.67 1.62
CA GLY A 111 -1.78 -18.02 2.12
C GLY A 111 -2.02 -19.13 1.08
N THR A 112 -2.02 -18.75 -0.23
CA THR A 112 -2.21 -19.69 -1.35
C THR A 112 -0.88 -20.11 -1.99
N PHE A 113 0.23 -19.48 -1.64
CA PHE A 113 1.55 -19.81 -2.18
C PHE A 113 2.14 -21.03 -1.47
N SER A 114 2.86 -21.88 -2.23
CA SER A 114 3.59 -23.03 -1.74
C SER A 114 5.06 -23.01 -2.21
N GLU A 115 5.87 -23.92 -1.69
CA GLU A 115 7.29 -24.05 -2.06
C GLU A 115 7.45 -24.44 -3.54
N GLU A 116 6.54 -25.27 -4.05
CA GLU A 116 6.56 -25.78 -5.43
C GLU A 116 5.89 -24.79 -6.41
N MET A 117 5.32 -23.70 -5.92
CA MET A 117 4.60 -22.76 -6.77
C MET A 117 5.52 -22.09 -7.78
N THR A 118 5.11 -22.14 -9.03
CA THR A 118 5.74 -21.41 -10.13
C THR A 118 4.79 -20.34 -10.65
N PHE A 119 5.35 -19.24 -11.09
CA PHE A 119 4.59 -18.17 -11.73
C PHE A 119 4.75 -18.24 -13.24
N ASP A 120 3.72 -17.91 -13.99
CA ASP A 120 3.77 -17.83 -15.44
C ASP A 120 4.89 -16.88 -15.90
N LYS A 121 5.50 -17.17 -17.06
CA LYS A 121 6.61 -16.35 -17.61
C LYS A 121 6.27 -14.87 -17.78
N GLY A 122 4.99 -14.55 -18.01
CA GLY A 122 4.48 -13.18 -18.12
C GLY A 122 4.23 -12.50 -16.77
N ASP A 123 4.19 -13.24 -15.68
CA ASP A 123 4.01 -12.70 -14.33
C ASP A 123 5.36 -12.18 -13.81
N TRP A 124 5.39 -10.92 -13.39
CA TRP A 124 6.62 -10.30 -12.88
C TRP A 124 7.20 -11.04 -11.65
N ARG A 125 6.38 -11.76 -10.88
CA ARG A 125 6.82 -12.57 -9.74
C ARG A 125 7.71 -13.75 -10.17
N SER A 126 7.58 -14.22 -11.41
CA SER A 126 8.46 -15.25 -11.99
C SER A 126 9.93 -14.82 -12.05
N LYS A 127 10.19 -13.52 -12.04
CA LYS A 127 11.52 -12.92 -12.02
C LYS A 127 12.07 -12.75 -10.59
N ARG A 128 11.55 -13.52 -9.64
CA ARG A 128 12.03 -13.57 -8.24
C ARG A 128 12.16 -12.19 -7.57
N GLY A 129 11.16 -11.34 -7.78
CA GLY A 129 11.09 -10.01 -7.16
C GLY A 129 11.71 -8.88 -7.95
N GLN A 130 12.14 -9.12 -9.19
CA GLN A 130 12.58 -8.06 -10.09
C GLN A 130 11.40 -7.52 -10.90
N LEU A 131 11.24 -6.20 -10.91
CA LEU A 131 10.29 -5.50 -11.77
C LEU A 131 11.05 -4.38 -12.49
N ALA A 132 10.93 -4.31 -13.82
CA ALA A 132 11.64 -3.33 -14.66
C ALA A 132 13.16 -3.25 -14.37
N ASN A 133 13.82 -4.40 -14.15
CA ASN A 133 15.23 -4.55 -13.76
C ASN A 133 15.60 -3.99 -12.36
N LEU A 134 14.61 -3.63 -11.54
CA LEU A 134 14.79 -3.20 -10.16
C LEU A 134 14.45 -4.35 -9.19
N ASN A 135 15.22 -4.47 -8.12
CA ASN A 135 15.05 -5.49 -7.08
C ASN A 135 13.94 -5.11 -6.06
N LEU A 136 12.80 -4.62 -6.54
CA LEU A 136 11.76 -4.02 -5.70
C LEU A 136 11.09 -4.98 -4.72
N PHE A 137 11.04 -6.27 -5.07
CA PHE A 137 10.30 -7.28 -4.30
C PHE A 137 11.16 -8.45 -3.85
N GLN A 138 12.49 -8.27 -3.78
CA GLN A 138 13.41 -9.31 -3.29
C GLN A 138 13.09 -9.75 -1.86
N HIS A 139 12.63 -8.85 -1.01
CA HIS A 139 12.18 -9.14 0.35
C HIS A 139 10.95 -10.07 0.40
N LEU A 140 10.18 -10.16 -0.68
CA LEU A 140 9.02 -11.07 -0.81
C LEU A 140 9.34 -12.35 -1.57
N PHE A 141 9.93 -12.22 -2.76
CA PHE A 141 10.06 -13.31 -3.74
C PHE A 141 11.49 -13.71 -4.02
N GLY A 142 12.48 -13.05 -3.41
CA GLY A 142 13.89 -13.44 -3.54
C GLY A 142 14.14 -14.86 -3.07
N PRO A 143 15.08 -15.61 -3.68
CA PRO A 143 15.31 -17.03 -3.39
C PRO A 143 15.49 -17.31 -1.91
N ASP A 144 16.27 -16.46 -1.22
CA ASP A 144 16.60 -16.66 0.20
C ASP A 144 15.47 -16.25 1.15
N GLN A 145 14.52 -15.41 0.68
CA GLN A 145 13.44 -14.87 1.50
C GLN A 145 12.12 -15.61 1.31
N TYR A 146 11.84 -16.11 0.11
CA TYR A 146 10.55 -16.71 -0.22
C TYR A 146 10.16 -17.83 0.76
N LEU A 147 11.05 -18.79 1.00
CA LEU A 147 10.77 -19.91 1.93
C LEU A 147 10.60 -19.44 3.38
N LYS A 148 11.39 -18.46 3.82
CA LYS A 148 11.27 -17.87 5.15
C LYS A 148 9.90 -17.18 5.31
N ASN A 149 9.49 -16.46 4.28
CA ASN A 149 8.20 -15.78 4.25
C ASN A 149 7.03 -16.77 4.26
N LEU A 150 7.12 -17.89 3.53
CA LEU A 150 6.08 -18.93 3.56
C LEU A 150 5.93 -19.53 4.97
N ARG A 151 7.03 -19.75 5.71
CA ARG A 151 6.97 -20.25 7.10
C ARG A 151 6.30 -19.21 8.02
N ALA A 152 6.65 -17.94 7.91
CA ALA A 152 5.98 -16.88 8.65
C ALA A 152 4.48 -16.81 8.29
N VAL A 153 4.13 -16.89 7.01
CA VAL A 153 2.75 -16.90 6.52
C VAL A 153 1.95 -18.08 7.08
N ALA A 154 2.56 -19.25 7.21
CA ALA A 154 1.89 -20.42 7.80
C ALA A 154 1.51 -20.18 9.28
N GLU A 155 2.38 -19.56 10.09
CA GLU A 155 2.06 -19.18 11.46
C GLU A 155 1.02 -18.06 11.52
N LEU A 156 1.13 -17.03 10.67
CA LEU A 156 0.12 -15.98 10.58
C LEU A 156 -1.27 -16.53 10.22
N LYS A 157 -1.32 -17.56 9.36
CA LYS A 157 -2.56 -18.26 9.02
C LYS A 157 -3.16 -18.97 10.22
N ALA A 158 -2.34 -19.61 11.05
CA ALA A 158 -2.79 -20.22 12.30
C ALA A 158 -3.29 -19.15 13.31
N MET A 159 -2.64 -17.99 13.37
CA MET A 159 -3.12 -16.86 14.17
C MET A 159 -4.49 -16.37 13.70
N ALA A 160 -4.67 -16.20 12.39
CA ALA A 160 -5.96 -15.79 11.80
C ALA A 160 -7.09 -16.76 12.18
N GLN A 161 -6.82 -18.07 12.18
CA GLN A 161 -7.79 -19.10 12.55
C GLN A 161 -8.28 -18.97 13.99
N ARG A 162 -7.45 -18.47 14.93
CA ARG A 162 -7.87 -18.20 16.33
C ARG A 162 -9.01 -17.16 16.41
N TYR A 163 -9.08 -16.27 15.43
CA TYR A 163 -10.14 -15.26 15.28
C TYR A 163 -11.32 -15.76 14.42
N GLY A 164 -11.29 -17.01 13.93
CA GLY A 164 -12.27 -17.50 12.96
C GLY A 164 -12.19 -16.76 11.63
N LYS A 165 -11.00 -16.25 11.23
CA LYS A 165 -10.80 -15.43 10.04
C LYS A 165 -9.86 -16.09 9.05
N SER A 166 -10.02 -15.75 7.76
CA SER A 166 -9.03 -16.09 6.73
C SER A 166 -7.75 -15.24 6.91
N LEU A 167 -6.62 -15.71 6.37
CA LEU A 167 -5.40 -14.94 6.41
C LEU A 167 -5.52 -13.60 5.67
N PRO A 168 -6.16 -13.48 4.49
CA PRO A 168 -6.41 -12.18 3.86
C PRO A 168 -7.18 -11.22 4.80
N GLN A 169 -8.24 -11.69 5.46
CA GLN A 169 -8.99 -10.88 6.42
C GLN A 169 -8.11 -10.41 7.58
N PHE A 170 -7.27 -11.28 8.11
CA PHE A 170 -6.34 -10.96 9.20
C PHE A 170 -5.29 -9.93 8.75
N ALA A 171 -4.72 -10.11 7.57
CA ALA A 171 -3.74 -9.19 6.99
C ALA A 171 -4.34 -7.80 6.71
N LEU A 172 -5.56 -7.76 6.16
CA LEU A 172 -6.27 -6.50 5.94
C LEU A 172 -6.66 -5.83 7.26
N ARG A 173 -7.08 -6.60 8.28
CA ARG A 173 -7.33 -6.06 9.62
C ARG A 173 -6.08 -5.46 10.23
N TRP A 174 -4.92 -6.12 10.10
CA TRP A 174 -3.64 -5.57 10.53
C TRP A 174 -3.31 -4.23 9.82
N THR A 175 -3.46 -4.19 8.49
CA THR A 175 -3.26 -2.96 7.68
C THR A 175 -4.12 -1.81 8.21
N LEU A 176 -5.39 -2.08 8.53
CA LEU A 176 -6.35 -1.11 9.04
C LEU A 176 -6.24 -0.85 10.55
N SER A 177 -5.37 -1.55 11.27
CA SER A 177 -5.17 -1.33 12.71
C SER A 177 -4.36 -0.07 13.03
N ASN A 178 -3.61 0.46 12.05
CA ASN A 178 -2.98 1.76 12.22
C ASN A 178 -4.03 2.88 12.03
N PRO A 179 -4.28 3.73 13.05
CA PRO A 179 -5.37 4.70 13.02
C PRO A 179 -5.23 5.80 11.95
N VAL A 180 -4.03 5.96 11.35
CA VAL A 180 -3.83 6.91 10.25
C VAL A 180 -4.29 6.34 8.91
N VAL A 181 -4.42 5.02 8.78
CA VAL A 181 -4.85 4.36 7.56
C VAL A 181 -6.36 4.47 7.40
N SER A 182 -6.77 5.24 6.42
CA SER A 182 -8.19 5.49 6.11
C SER A 182 -8.81 4.35 5.30
N THR A 183 -8.05 3.71 4.41
CA THR A 183 -8.54 2.62 3.58
C THR A 183 -7.40 1.70 3.12
N ALA A 184 -7.71 0.42 2.94
CA ALA A 184 -6.86 -0.58 2.31
C ALA A 184 -7.33 -0.83 0.87
N LEU A 185 -6.44 -0.65 -0.09
CA LEU A 185 -6.69 -0.95 -1.50
C LEU A 185 -6.37 -2.42 -1.76
N VAL A 186 -7.36 -3.15 -2.23
CA VAL A 186 -7.25 -4.59 -2.47
C VAL A 186 -7.75 -4.92 -3.87
N GLY A 187 -6.93 -5.63 -4.65
CA GLY A 187 -7.37 -6.17 -5.94
C GLY A 187 -8.31 -7.36 -5.73
N CYS A 188 -9.46 -7.34 -6.40
CA CYS A 188 -10.43 -8.42 -6.39
C CYS A 188 -10.74 -8.82 -7.84
N ARG A 189 -10.82 -10.12 -8.11
CA ARG A 189 -11.06 -10.68 -9.44
C ARG A 189 -12.52 -11.08 -9.66
N ASN A 190 -13.26 -11.23 -8.56
CA ASN A 190 -14.65 -11.64 -8.58
C ASN A 190 -15.40 -11.13 -7.32
N PRO A 191 -16.74 -11.13 -7.30
CA PRO A 191 -17.54 -10.65 -6.18
C PRO A 191 -17.26 -11.37 -4.85
N ARG A 192 -17.00 -12.68 -4.88
CA ARG A 192 -16.72 -13.47 -3.68
C ARG A 192 -15.45 -12.99 -2.96
N GLU A 193 -14.41 -12.60 -3.70
CA GLU A 193 -13.20 -12.02 -3.10
C GLU A 193 -13.49 -10.68 -2.42
N VAL A 194 -14.42 -9.89 -2.95
CA VAL A 194 -14.85 -8.63 -2.30
C VAL A 194 -15.56 -8.93 -0.99
N GLU A 195 -16.53 -9.85 -1.00
CA GLU A 195 -17.28 -10.28 0.19
C GLU A 195 -16.35 -10.86 1.27
N ASP A 196 -15.38 -11.70 0.89
CA ASP A 196 -14.39 -12.26 1.81
C ASP A 196 -13.51 -11.15 2.42
N ASN A 197 -13.00 -10.23 1.62
CA ASN A 197 -12.17 -9.13 2.09
C ASN A 197 -12.89 -8.19 3.06
N VAL A 198 -14.19 -7.94 2.89
CA VAL A 198 -15.02 -7.14 3.82
C VAL A 198 -15.06 -7.79 5.22
N GLY A 199 -14.89 -9.09 5.33
CA GLY A 199 -14.75 -9.79 6.60
C GLY A 199 -13.56 -9.36 7.48
N ALA A 200 -12.67 -8.51 6.96
CA ALA A 200 -11.63 -7.83 7.73
C ALA A 200 -12.16 -6.73 8.66
N LEU A 201 -13.42 -6.30 8.47
CA LEU A 201 -14.03 -5.22 9.24
C LEU A 201 -14.79 -5.76 10.47
N GLY A 202 -15.07 -4.88 11.45
CA GLY A 202 -15.93 -5.17 12.60
C GLY A 202 -15.29 -5.95 13.74
N TRP A 203 -13.97 -6.12 13.76
CA TRP A 203 -13.22 -6.79 14.83
C TRP A 203 -11.82 -6.19 14.96
N SER A 204 -11.03 -6.63 15.96
CA SER A 204 -9.66 -6.14 16.18
C SER A 204 -8.71 -7.28 16.52
N ILE A 205 -7.43 -7.10 16.15
CA ILE A 205 -6.34 -7.96 16.60
C ILE A 205 -5.92 -7.48 18.00
N SER A 206 -5.70 -8.39 18.94
CA SER A 206 -5.25 -8.04 20.28
C SER A 206 -3.82 -7.46 20.28
N ASP A 207 -3.50 -6.62 21.27
CA ASP A 207 -2.14 -6.07 21.42
C ASP A 207 -1.09 -7.18 21.61
N ALA A 208 -1.46 -8.28 22.24
CA ALA A 208 -0.60 -9.44 22.40
C ALA A 208 -0.29 -10.09 21.04
N ASP A 209 -1.31 -10.26 20.21
CA ASP A 209 -1.13 -10.84 18.87
C ASP A 209 -0.45 -9.85 17.90
N MET A 210 -0.62 -8.53 18.08
CA MET A 210 0.16 -7.55 17.31
C MET A 210 1.67 -7.71 17.57
N LYS A 211 2.08 -7.96 18.83
CA LYS A 211 3.47 -8.25 19.19
C LYS A 211 3.92 -9.64 18.71
N GLU A 212 3.02 -10.63 18.75
CA GLU A 212 3.33 -11.98 18.28
C GLU A 212 3.56 -12.00 16.75
N ILE A 213 2.87 -11.17 15.98
CA ILE A 213 3.17 -10.99 14.55
C ILE A 213 4.64 -10.57 14.34
N ASP A 214 5.16 -9.64 15.14
CA ASP A 214 6.56 -9.22 15.05
C ASP A 214 7.51 -10.35 15.44
N ALA A 215 7.17 -11.12 16.47
CA ALA A 215 7.93 -12.29 16.90
C ALA A 215 7.95 -13.40 15.83
N VAL A 216 6.85 -13.61 15.10
CA VAL A 216 6.78 -14.54 13.95
C VAL A 216 7.76 -14.15 12.87
N PHE A 217 7.80 -12.87 12.48
CA PHE A 217 8.75 -12.39 11.48
C PHE A 217 10.20 -12.60 11.93
N ALA A 218 10.52 -12.25 13.16
CA ALA A 218 11.87 -12.44 13.71
C ALA A 218 12.28 -13.91 13.76
N ARG A 219 11.38 -14.82 14.20
CA ARG A 219 11.61 -16.27 14.34
C ARG A 219 11.97 -16.92 13.02
N HIS A 220 11.32 -16.53 11.94
CA HIS A 220 11.57 -17.10 10.62
C HIS A 220 12.61 -16.33 9.80
N GLY A 221 13.16 -15.23 10.31
CA GLY A 221 14.06 -14.37 9.55
C GLY A 221 13.37 -13.77 8.31
N ALA A 222 12.06 -13.62 8.37
CA ALA A 222 11.31 -12.87 7.38
C ALA A 222 11.64 -11.38 7.55
N VAL A 223 12.03 -10.72 6.47
CA VAL A 223 12.44 -9.32 6.51
C VAL A 223 11.37 -8.41 5.96
N THR A 224 11.24 -7.24 6.58
CA THR A 224 10.45 -6.15 6.01
C THR A 224 11.27 -5.39 4.99
N MET A 225 10.61 -4.72 4.07
CA MET A 225 11.27 -3.94 3.03
C MET A 225 12.16 -2.85 3.65
N PRO A 226 13.42 -2.68 3.19
CA PRO A 226 14.32 -1.65 3.70
C PRO A 226 13.79 -0.23 3.45
N SER A 227 14.07 0.70 4.36
CA SER A 227 13.62 2.11 4.29
C SER A 227 14.18 2.88 3.08
N ALA A 228 15.35 2.52 2.58
CA ALA A 228 16.06 3.20 1.50
C ALA A 228 15.39 3.12 0.10
N TRP A 229 14.27 2.41 -0.03
CA TRP A 229 13.62 2.22 -1.35
C TRP A 229 13.14 3.52 -2.00
N LEU A 230 12.60 4.47 -1.23
CA LEU A 230 12.18 5.77 -1.77
C LEU A 230 13.33 6.63 -2.28
N GLU A 231 14.57 6.27 -1.97
CA GLU A 231 15.77 6.97 -2.43
C GLU A 231 16.22 6.51 -3.83
N THR A 232 15.78 5.32 -4.26
CA THR A 232 16.21 4.67 -5.51
C THR A 232 15.20 4.76 -6.65
N VAL A 233 14.03 5.39 -6.44
CA VAL A 233 12.95 5.52 -7.44
C VAL A 233 12.69 6.97 -7.79
#